data_17e9453e41d30cec91f34383d8c6bf66
#
_entry.id   17e9453e41d30cec91f34383d8c6bf66
#
_cell.length_a   1.000
_cell.length_b   1.000
_cell.length_c   1.000
_cell.angle_alpha   90.00
_cell.angle_beta   90.00
_cell.angle_gamma   90.00
#
_symmetry.space_group_name_H-M   'P 1'
#
loop_
_entity.id
_entity.type
_entity.pdbx_description
1 polymer ?
#
loop_
_entity_poly.entity_id
_entity_poly.type
_entity_poly.pdbx_seq_one_letter_code
_entity_poly.pdbx_strand_id
1 'polypeptide(L)'
;RSVALEVAKGPVTANAICPGFLDTDMTAQSIRVISEKTGRSPAEARAALEGMSPQGRLYQPGEVTAAALWLCSEGAAGVNGQGIVISGGEV
;
A
#
# COMPACT_ATOMS: atom_id res chain seq x y z
N ARG A 1 -15.15 -8.02 -2.23
CA ARG A 1 -16.24 -8.31 -1.25
C ARG A 1 -17.05 -9.54 -1.60
N SER A 2 -17.32 -9.79 -2.89
CA SER A 2 -18.08 -10.98 -3.29
C SER A 2 -17.38 -12.27 -2.90
N VAL A 3 -16.06 -12.35 -3.06
CA VAL A 3 -15.28 -13.52 -2.65
C VAL A 3 -15.38 -13.72 -1.13
N ALA A 4 -15.30 -12.61 -0.36
CA ALA A 4 -15.40 -12.67 1.09
C ALA A 4 -16.75 -13.25 1.54
N LEU A 5 -17.84 -12.85 0.88
CA LEU A 5 -19.17 -13.38 1.18
C LEU A 5 -19.30 -14.86 0.81
N GLU A 6 -18.72 -15.28 -0.30
CA GLU A 6 -18.75 -16.68 -0.74
C GLU A 6 -18.05 -17.61 0.26
N VAL A 7 -16.95 -17.17 0.88
CA VAL A 7 -16.16 -18.01 1.80
C VAL A 7 -16.50 -17.78 3.27
N ALA A 8 -17.44 -16.88 3.58
CA ALA A 8 -17.68 -16.42 4.94
C ALA A 8 -18.02 -17.52 5.96
N LYS A 9 -18.67 -18.60 5.53
CA LYS A 9 -19.04 -19.71 6.42
C LYS A 9 -17.93 -20.73 6.62
N GLY A 10 -16.87 -20.64 5.85
CA GLY A 10 -15.72 -21.54 5.95
C GLY A 10 -14.56 -20.94 6.71
N PRO A 11 -13.40 -21.61 6.73
CA PRO A 11 -12.21 -21.12 7.45
C PRO A 11 -11.39 -20.10 6.66
N VAL A 12 -11.86 -19.67 5.51
CA VAL A 12 -11.11 -18.76 4.62
C VAL A 12 -11.69 -17.35 4.74
N THR A 13 -10.81 -16.35 4.78
CA THR A 13 -11.17 -14.94 4.66
C THR A 13 -10.49 -14.34 3.43
N ALA A 14 -11.10 -13.31 2.86
CA ALA A 14 -10.57 -12.62 1.71
C ALA A 14 -10.54 -11.11 1.98
N ASN A 15 -9.37 -10.53 1.97
CA ASN A 15 -9.15 -9.11 2.21
C ASN A 15 -8.21 -8.54 1.14
N ALA A 16 -8.19 -7.22 1.02
CA ALA A 16 -7.28 -6.53 0.12
C ALA A 16 -6.35 -5.62 0.90
N ILE A 17 -5.10 -5.52 0.47
CA ILE A 17 -4.14 -4.54 1.00
C ILE A 17 -3.95 -3.49 -0.08
N CYS A 18 -4.15 -2.23 0.27
CA CYS A 18 -4.12 -1.10 -0.66
C CYS A 18 -3.02 -0.13 -0.23
N PRO A 19 -1.76 -0.36 -0.63
CA PRO A 19 -0.67 0.53 -0.25
C PRO A 19 -0.67 1.81 -1.09
N GLY A 20 -0.13 2.88 -0.52
CA GLY A 20 0.27 4.06 -1.27
C GLY A 20 1.57 3.80 -2.04
N PHE A 21 2.35 4.85 -2.30
CA PHE A 21 3.64 4.66 -2.99
C PHE A 21 4.66 3.99 -2.08
N LEU A 22 5.17 2.84 -2.52
CA LEU A 22 6.19 2.10 -1.81
C LEU A 22 7.59 2.54 -2.27
N ASP A 23 8.55 2.50 -1.37
CA ASP A 23 9.94 2.78 -1.67
C ASP A 23 10.60 1.53 -2.27
N THR A 24 10.40 1.34 -3.58
CA THR A 24 10.84 0.18 -4.35
C THR A 24 11.53 0.62 -5.63
N ASP A 25 12.13 -0.32 -6.36
CA ASP A 25 12.75 -0.04 -7.66
C ASP A 25 11.74 0.49 -8.68
N MET A 26 10.50 0.04 -8.65
CA MET A 26 9.44 0.57 -9.52
C MET A 26 9.20 2.06 -9.26
N THR A 27 9.15 2.45 -8.00
CA THR A 27 8.97 3.86 -7.62
C THR A 27 10.18 4.68 -8.01
N ALA A 28 11.40 4.16 -7.82
CA ALA A 28 12.62 4.82 -8.26
C ALA A 28 12.61 5.08 -9.77
N GLN A 29 12.10 4.14 -10.55
CA GLN A 29 11.96 4.29 -11.99
C GLN A 29 10.92 5.35 -12.36
N SER A 30 9.80 5.39 -11.65
CA SER A 30 8.77 6.43 -11.81
C SER A 30 9.33 7.82 -11.51
N ILE A 31 10.15 7.94 -10.47
CA ILE A 31 10.83 9.19 -10.12
C ILE A 31 11.72 9.66 -11.27
N ARG A 32 12.48 8.76 -11.88
CA ARG A 32 13.32 9.10 -13.04
C ARG A 32 12.49 9.63 -14.21
N VAL A 33 11.38 8.96 -14.52
CA VAL A 33 10.49 9.38 -15.60
C VAL A 33 9.91 10.78 -15.34
N ILE A 34 9.47 11.03 -14.11
CA ILE A 34 8.95 12.35 -13.73
C ILE A 34 10.04 13.41 -13.85
N SER A 35 11.25 13.10 -13.37
CA SER A 35 12.40 13.99 -13.47
C SER A 35 12.70 14.38 -14.91
N GLU A 36 12.74 13.41 -15.81
CA GLU A 36 13.01 13.64 -17.24
C GLU A 36 11.93 14.47 -17.91
N LYS A 37 10.66 14.19 -17.62
CA LYS A 37 9.53 14.86 -18.28
C LYS A 37 9.27 16.27 -17.78
N THR A 38 9.55 16.52 -16.51
CA THR A 38 9.22 17.83 -15.90
C THR A 38 10.43 18.76 -15.76
N GLY A 39 11.64 18.26 -16.01
CA GLY A 39 12.86 19.00 -15.77
C GLY A 39 13.23 19.16 -14.30
N ARG A 40 12.47 18.57 -13.40
CA ARG A 40 12.79 18.57 -11.96
C ARG A 40 13.93 17.61 -11.67
N SER A 41 14.68 17.89 -10.60
CA SER A 41 15.70 16.94 -10.13
C SER A 41 15.03 15.67 -9.60
N PRO A 42 15.73 14.53 -9.55
CA PRO A 42 15.20 13.32 -8.90
C PRO A 42 14.72 13.55 -7.47
N ALA A 43 15.45 14.36 -6.70
CA ALA A 43 15.07 14.69 -5.33
C ALA A 43 13.74 15.46 -5.27
N GLU A 44 13.52 16.40 -6.18
CA GLU A 44 12.27 17.15 -6.27
C GLU A 44 11.11 16.25 -6.70
N ALA A 45 11.34 15.34 -7.66
CA ALA A 45 10.34 14.39 -8.10
C ALA A 45 9.94 13.44 -6.97
N ARG A 46 10.91 12.95 -6.19
CA ARG A 46 10.65 12.11 -5.01
C ARG A 46 9.85 12.88 -3.97
N ALA A 47 10.22 14.13 -3.69
CA ALA A 47 9.50 14.97 -2.74
C ALA A 47 8.05 15.20 -3.14
N ALA A 48 7.77 15.30 -4.44
CA ALA A 48 6.40 15.43 -4.96
C ALA A 48 5.57 14.18 -4.65
N LEU A 49 6.14 12.98 -4.80
CA LEU A 49 5.46 11.73 -4.45
C LEU A 49 5.26 11.62 -2.94
N GLU A 50 6.27 11.94 -2.15
CA GLU A 50 6.18 11.92 -0.69
C GLU A 50 5.10 12.89 -0.20
N GLY A 51 4.97 14.04 -0.83
CA GLY A 51 3.96 15.04 -0.49
C GLY A 51 2.52 14.62 -0.74
N MET A 52 2.30 13.57 -1.55
CA MET A 52 0.96 13.02 -1.77
C MET A 52 0.47 12.20 -0.55
N SER A 53 1.36 11.79 0.32
CA SER A 53 1.01 11.11 1.56
C SER A 53 0.84 12.11 2.70
N PRO A 54 -0.23 12.01 3.52
CA PRO A 54 -0.36 12.84 4.71
C PRO A 54 0.81 12.70 5.69
N GLN A 55 1.52 11.58 5.67
CA GLN A 55 2.71 11.37 6.49
C GLN A 55 3.99 11.89 5.84
N GLY A 56 3.91 12.38 4.60
CA GLY A 56 5.04 12.98 3.89
C GLY A 56 6.15 12.01 3.55
N ARG A 57 5.84 10.73 3.34
CA ARG A 57 6.86 9.71 3.07
C ARG A 57 6.35 8.63 2.13
N LEU A 58 7.29 7.89 1.55
CA LEU A 58 7.01 6.61 0.89
C LEU A 58 6.96 5.51 1.95
N TYR A 59 6.26 4.42 1.64
CA TYR A 59 6.10 3.31 2.57
C TYR A 59 7.08 2.21 2.24
N GLN A 60 7.52 1.48 3.27
CA GLN A 60 8.44 0.37 3.09
C GLN A 60 7.67 -0.91 2.75
N PRO A 61 8.20 -1.77 1.88
CA PRO A 61 7.57 -3.07 1.60
C PRO A 61 7.28 -3.89 2.85
N GLY A 62 8.12 -3.77 3.89
CA GLY A 62 7.90 -4.44 5.18
C GLY A 62 6.60 -4.05 5.87
N GLU A 63 6.08 -2.84 5.62
CA GLU A 63 4.79 -2.42 6.18
C GLU A 63 3.65 -3.21 5.56
N VAL A 64 3.72 -3.50 4.26
CA VAL A 64 2.75 -4.35 3.57
C VAL A 64 2.86 -5.79 4.06
N THR A 65 4.08 -6.30 4.20
CA THR A 65 4.33 -7.65 4.71
C THR A 65 3.78 -7.83 6.12
N ALA A 66 3.97 -6.85 7.01
CA ALA A 66 3.46 -6.90 8.37
C ALA A 66 1.92 -6.96 8.38
N ALA A 67 1.25 -6.18 7.53
CA ALA A 67 -0.20 -6.23 7.41
C ALA A 67 -0.68 -7.58 6.90
N ALA A 68 0.00 -8.13 5.88
CA ALA A 68 -0.33 -9.44 5.32
C ALA A 68 -0.18 -10.55 6.36
N LEU A 69 0.89 -10.54 7.13
CA LEU A 69 1.12 -11.53 8.19
C LEU A 69 0.05 -11.44 9.28
N TRP A 70 -0.33 -10.22 9.66
CA TRP A 70 -1.42 -10.05 10.63
C TRP A 70 -2.74 -10.63 10.13
N LEU A 71 -3.08 -10.35 8.85
CA LEU A 71 -4.31 -10.90 8.26
C LEU A 71 -4.31 -12.43 8.20
N CYS A 72 -3.14 -13.06 8.17
CA CYS A 72 -3.01 -14.52 8.21
C CYS A 72 -3.04 -15.07 9.63
N SER A 73 -3.05 -14.24 10.65
CA SER A 73 -3.01 -14.68 12.05
C SER A 73 -4.40 -15.04 12.56
N GLU A 74 -4.43 -15.81 13.63
CA GLU A 74 -5.69 -16.16 14.32
C GLU A 74 -6.41 -14.92 14.84
N GLY A 75 -5.65 -13.89 15.27
CA GLY A 75 -6.21 -12.65 15.76
C GLY A 75 -7.01 -11.87 14.73
N ALA A 76 -6.81 -12.17 13.45
CA ALA A 76 -7.53 -11.54 12.34
C ALA A 76 -8.64 -12.42 11.76
N ALA A 77 -9.01 -13.50 12.44
CA ALA A 77 -9.99 -14.46 11.91
C ALA A 77 -11.35 -13.84 11.60
N GLY A 78 -11.72 -12.77 12.30
CA GLY A 78 -12.96 -12.05 12.06
C GLY A 78 -12.86 -10.97 10.97
N VAL A 79 -11.69 -10.75 10.41
CA VAL A 79 -11.48 -9.72 9.36
C VAL A 79 -11.72 -10.36 8.00
N ASN A 80 -12.78 -9.95 7.34
CA ASN A 80 -13.19 -10.50 6.05
C ASN A 80 -13.85 -9.42 5.21
N GLY A 81 -13.53 -9.36 3.93
CA GLY A 81 -14.10 -8.40 2.99
C GLY A 81 -13.60 -6.97 3.19
N GLN A 82 -12.47 -6.78 3.83
CA GLN A 82 -11.94 -5.46 4.15
C GLN A 82 -10.80 -5.04 3.23
N GLY A 83 -10.70 -3.74 3.00
CA GLY A 83 -9.54 -3.14 2.38
C GLY A 83 -8.69 -2.49 3.47
N ILE A 84 -7.45 -2.93 3.59
CA ILE A 84 -6.50 -2.36 4.55
C ILE A 84 -5.63 -1.35 3.80
N VAL A 85 -5.83 -0.07 4.11
CA VAL A 85 -5.12 1.01 3.43
C VAL A 85 -3.85 1.36 4.19
N ILE A 86 -2.72 1.37 3.47
CA ILE A 86 -1.41 1.75 4.02
C ILE A 86 -0.95 2.99 3.24
N SER A 87 -1.48 4.14 3.59
CA SER A 87 -1.26 5.39 2.86
C SER A 87 -1.13 6.61 3.77
N GLY A 88 -0.89 6.39 5.05
CA GLY A 88 -0.64 7.47 6.00
C GLY A 88 -1.83 8.38 6.28
N GLY A 89 -3.04 7.92 5.98
CA GLY A 89 -4.27 8.70 6.18
C GLY A 89 -4.89 9.23 4.89
N GLU A 90 -4.26 9.01 3.75
CA GLU A 90 -4.87 9.30 2.44
C GLU A 90 -5.94 8.25 2.17
N VAL A 91 -7.16 8.67 2.01
CA VAL A 91 -8.29 7.73 1.85
C VAL A 91 -8.82 7.76 0.42
#